data_be3db2ca58248509f3656eae4547e39f
#
_entry.id   be3db2ca58248509f3656eae4547e39f
#
_cell.length_a   1.000
_cell.length_b   1.000
_cell.length_c   1.000
_cell.angle_alpha   90.00
_cell.angle_beta   90.00
_cell.angle_gamma   90.00
#
_symmetry.space_group_name_H-M   'P 1'
#
loop_
_entity.id
_entity.type
_entity.pdbx_description
1 polymer ?
#
loop_
_entity_poly.entity_id
_entity_poly.type
_entity_poly.pdbx_seq_one_letter_code
_entity_poly.pdbx_strand_id
1 'polypeptide(L)'
;RGLGDVYKRQDDMRPTPEMSFAIRHLGCQSGIILTASHNPKEYNGYKAYWDDGAQVLAPHDAGIIDEVNNIASAADIKFQGNPDLIQIIGEDIDKIYLDMVKTVSIDPEAIARHKDMKIVYTPIHGTGMMLIPRALKMWGFENVFTVPEQMIKDGNFPTVISPNPENAEALSMAVN
;
A
#
# COMPACT_ATOMS: atom_id res chain seq x y z
N ARG A 1 21.78 -18.15 -3.75
CA ARG A 1 22.78 -17.18 -3.23
C ARG A 1 22.05 -16.13 -2.40
N GLY A 2 21.78 -16.35 -1.17
CA GLY A 2 21.09 -15.39 -0.31
C GLY A 2 21.83 -15.20 1.02
N LEU A 3 23.14 -15.36 1.01
CA LEU A 3 23.97 -15.11 2.19
C LEU A 3 24.28 -13.62 2.24
N GLY A 4 23.43 -12.86 2.90
CA GLY A 4 23.64 -11.44 3.14
C GLY A 4 22.51 -10.52 2.62
N ASP A 5 21.49 -11.06 1.98
CA ASP A 5 20.34 -10.23 1.57
C ASP A 5 19.54 -9.80 2.78
N VAL A 6 19.36 -8.49 2.96
CA VAL A 6 18.52 -7.93 4.02
C VAL A 6 17.16 -7.61 3.44
N TYR A 7 16.11 -8.16 4.06
CA TYR A 7 14.74 -7.90 3.68
C TYR A 7 14.21 -6.68 4.45
N LYS A 8 13.70 -5.69 3.73
CA LYS A 8 12.97 -4.56 4.30
C LYS A 8 11.50 -4.92 4.33
N ARG A 9 10.90 -4.99 5.51
CA ARG A 9 9.49 -5.33 5.67
C ARG A 9 8.76 -4.21 6.40
N GLN A 10 7.68 -3.73 5.82
CA GLN A 10 6.81 -2.75 6.48
C GLN A 10 6.16 -3.36 7.72
N ASP A 11 6.10 -2.59 8.79
CA ASP A 11 5.53 -2.97 10.08
C ASP A 11 4.01 -3.15 10.01
N ASP A 12 3.38 -2.43 9.06
CA ASP A 12 1.94 -2.45 8.85
C ASP A 12 1.59 -2.28 7.36
N MET A 13 0.30 -2.32 7.03
CA MET A 13 -0.17 -2.08 5.67
C MET A 13 0.17 -0.66 5.21
N ARG A 14 0.68 -0.56 4.00
CA ARG A 14 0.97 0.70 3.31
C ARG A 14 0.46 0.64 1.87
N PRO A 15 0.14 1.78 1.26
CA PRO A 15 -0.29 1.81 -0.13
C PRO A 15 0.85 1.46 -1.09
N THR A 16 0.49 0.84 -2.21
CA THR A 16 1.44 0.40 -3.25
C THR A 16 2.44 1.49 -3.69
N PRO A 17 2.05 2.78 -3.86
CA PRO A 17 3.01 3.81 -4.26
C PRO A 17 4.15 4.03 -3.27
N GLU A 18 3.89 3.84 -1.97
CA GLU A 18 4.96 3.95 -0.97
C GLU A 18 5.96 2.79 -1.09
N MET A 19 5.48 1.58 -1.35
CA MET A 19 6.39 0.44 -1.57
C MET A 19 7.28 0.67 -2.80
N SER A 20 6.72 1.17 -3.90
CA SER A 20 7.47 1.57 -5.10
C SER A 20 8.53 2.64 -4.78
N PHE A 21 8.18 3.62 -3.97
CA PHE A 21 9.12 4.63 -3.47
C PHE A 21 10.22 4.00 -2.59
N ALA A 22 9.84 3.15 -1.65
CA ALA A 22 10.76 2.53 -0.70
C ALA A 22 11.82 1.65 -1.41
N ILE A 23 11.45 0.94 -2.47
CA ILE A 23 12.40 0.16 -3.29
C ILE A 23 13.54 1.07 -3.76
N ARG A 24 13.22 2.21 -4.38
CA ARG A 24 14.22 3.15 -4.91
C ARG A 24 14.99 3.86 -3.81
N HIS A 25 14.28 4.32 -2.77
CA HIS A 25 14.87 5.07 -1.67
C HIS A 25 15.88 4.24 -0.87
N LEU A 26 15.57 2.96 -0.65
CA LEU A 26 16.41 2.03 0.13
C LEU A 26 17.41 1.26 -0.74
N GLY A 27 17.41 1.47 -2.06
CA GLY A 27 18.29 0.75 -3.00
C GLY A 27 18.02 -0.75 -3.04
N CYS A 28 16.76 -1.16 -2.91
CA CYS A 28 16.39 -2.57 -2.99
C CYS A 28 16.48 -3.08 -4.43
N GLN A 29 16.89 -4.34 -4.63
CA GLN A 29 16.95 -4.98 -5.94
C GLN A 29 15.57 -5.35 -6.49
N SER A 30 14.60 -5.57 -5.60
CA SER A 30 13.23 -5.90 -5.96
C SER A 30 12.28 -5.61 -4.80
N GLY A 31 10.99 -5.67 -5.06
CA GLY A 31 9.96 -5.58 -4.05
C GLY A 31 8.78 -6.51 -4.33
N ILE A 32 8.06 -6.84 -3.29
CA ILE A 32 6.87 -7.67 -3.35
C ILE A 32 5.76 -7.01 -2.56
N ILE A 33 4.55 -6.98 -3.12
CA ILE A 33 3.35 -6.59 -2.39
C ILE A 33 2.29 -7.68 -2.54
N LEU A 34 1.69 -8.09 -1.43
CA LEU A 34 0.60 -9.05 -1.39
C LEU A 34 -0.71 -8.26 -1.33
N THR A 35 -1.44 -8.22 -2.44
CA THR A 35 -2.69 -7.47 -2.54
C THR A 35 -3.53 -7.93 -3.72
N ALA A 36 -4.82 -8.07 -3.50
CA ALA A 36 -5.82 -8.24 -4.57
C ALA A 36 -6.44 -6.91 -5.00
N SER A 37 -5.82 -5.76 -4.65
CA SER A 37 -6.37 -4.42 -4.90
C SER A 37 -7.73 -4.24 -4.21
N HIS A 38 -8.78 -3.93 -4.97
CA HIS A 38 -10.17 -3.77 -4.53
C HIS A 38 -11.07 -4.96 -4.96
N ASN A 39 -10.45 -6.08 -5.32
CA ASN A 39 -11.22 -7.29 -5.65
C ASN A 39 -11.91 -7.86 -4.38
N PRO A 40 -12.96 -8.69 -4.55
CA PRO A 40 -13.59 -9.40 -3.45
C PRO A 40 -12.58 -10.16 -2.57
N LYS A 41 -12.91 -10.31 -1.29
CA LYS A 41 -12.03 -10.87 -0.25
C LYS A 41 -11.50 -12.29 -0.53
N GLU A 42 -12.17 -13.03 -1.41
CA GLU A 42 -11.79 -14.37 -1.82
C GLU A 42 -10.55 -14.37 -2.75
N TYR A 43 -10.22 -13.21 -3.29
CA TYR A 43 -9.05 -13.07 -4.16
C TYR A 43 -7.82 -12.69 -3.35
N ASN A 44 -6.67 -13.14 -3.83
CA ASN A 44 -5.37 -12.68 -3.37
C ASN A 44 -4.52 -12.32 -4.60
N GLY A 45 -3.42 -11.62 -4.39
CA GLY A 45 -2.53 -11.22 -5.46
C GLY A 45 -1.09 -11.12 -4.99
N TYR A 46 -0.19 -11.45 -5.89
CA TYR A 46 1.25 -11.31 -5.73
C TYR A 46 1.76 -10.40 -6.83
N LYS A 47 2.31 -9.26 -6.46
CA LYS A 47 2.89 -8.30 -7.40
C LYS A 47 4.38 -8.15 -7.11
N ALA A 48 5.19 -8.43 -8.11
CA ALA A 48 6.65 -8.25 -8.07
C ALA A 48 7.05 -6.92 -8.73
N TYR A 49 8.11 -6.32 -8.22
CA TYR A 49 8.66 -5.05 -8.67
C TYR A 49 10.16 -5.15 -8.83
N TRP A 50 10.73 -4.39 -9.77
CA TRP A 50 12.17 -4.25 -9.95
C TRP A 50 12.75 -3.10 -9.10
N ASP A 51 14.05 -2.91 -9.19
CA ASP A 51 14.82 -1.89 -8.48
C ASP A 51 14.43 -0.44 -8.84
N ASP A 52 13.84 -0.24 -10.01
CA ASP A 52 13.27 1.03 -10.45
C ASP A 52 11.91 1.36 -9.77
N GLY A 53 11.37 0.43 -8.99
CA GLY A 53 10.08 0.55 -8.33
C GLY A 53 8.88 0.34 -9.25
N ALA A 54 9.09 -0.12 -10.50
CA ALA A 54 8.02 -0.48 -11.41
C ALA A 54 7.60 -1.95 -11.26
N GLN A 55 6.32 -2.22 -11.50
CA GLN A 55 5.84 -3.60 -11.50
C GLN A 55 6.47 -4.38 -12.65
N VAL A 56 6.88 -5.61 -12.36
CA VAL A 56 7.45 -6.53 -13.36
C VAL A 56 6.42 -6.80 -14.46
N LEU A 57 6.89 -6.67 -15.71
CA LEU A 57 6.09 -6.90 -16.92
C LEU A 57 6.70 -8.03 -17.77
N ALA A 58 5.98 -8.38 -18.83
CA ALA A 58 6.45 -9.38 -19.80
C ALA A 58 7.84 -9.03 -20.36
N PRO A 59 8.71 -10.04 -20.53
CA PRO A 59 8.47 -11.47 -20.38
C PRO A 59 8.75 -12.00 -18.95
N HIS A 60 9.19 -11.17 -18.01
CA HIS A 60 9.70 -11.59 -16.71
C HIS A 60 8.58 -12.04 -15.76
N ASP A 61 7.39 -11.45 -15.87
CA ASP A 61 6.20 -11.85 -15.12
C ASP A 61 5.81 -13.31 -15.41
N ALA A 62 5.83 -13.69 -16.70
CA ALA A 62 5.60 -15.07 -17.10
C ALA A 62 6.63 -16.03 -16.50
N GLY A 63 7.92 -15.66 -16.52
CA GLY A 63 8.99 -16.46 -15.92
C GLY A 63 8.80 -16.69 -14.42
N ILE A 64 8.33 -15.67 -13.68
CA ILE A 64 8.03 -15.78 -12.25
C ILE A 64 6.87 -16.76 -12.03
N ILE A 65 5.81 -16.68 -12.84
CA ILE A 65 4.66 -17.57 -12.76
C ILE A 65 5.06 -19.01 -13.09
N ASP A 66 5.91 -19.20 -14.10
CA ASP A 66 6.40 -20.52 -14.46
C ASP A 66 7.19 -21.16 -13.32
N GLU A 67 8.06 -20.41 -12.63
CA GLU A 67 8.78 -20.91 -11.45
C GLU A 67 7.82 -21.29 -10.32
N VAL A 68 6.77 -20.49 -10.07
CA VAL A 68 5.74 -20.83 -9.07
C VAL A 68 4.99 -22.11 -9.44
N ASN A 69 4.62 -22.26 -10.71
CA ASN A 69 3.89 -23.44 -11.20
C ASN A 69 4.74 -24.71 -11.22
N ASN A 70 6.08 -24.58 -11.27
CA ASN A 70 7.01 -25.69 -11.21
C ASN A 70 7.19 -26.25 -9.78
N ILE A 71 6.67 -25.59 -8.74
CA ILE A 71 6.67 -26.10 -7.38
C ILE A 71 5.68 -27.26 -7.28
N ALA A 72 6.20 -28.48 -7.18
CA ALA A 72 5.38 -29.68 -7.18
C ALA A 72 4.61 -29.90 -5.87
N SER A 73 5.13 -29.40 -4.76
CA SER A 73 4.54 -29.61 -3.44
C SER A 73 4.85 -28.44 -2.50
N ALA A 74 3.95 -28.16 -1.58
CA ALA A 74 4.22 -27.22 -0.48
C ALA A 74 5.41 -27.64 0.39
N ALA A 75 5.77 -28.92 0.41
CA ALA A 75 6.94 -29.44 1.10
C ALA A 75 8.27 -28.97 0.48
N ASP A 76 8.25 -28.57 -0.79
CA ASP A 76 9.44 -28.04 -1.48
C ASP A 76 9.72 -26.58 -1.12
N ILE A 77 8.78 -25.91 -0.46
CA ILE A 77 8.89 -24.51 -0.05
C ILE A 77 9.70 -24.45 1.25
N LYS A 78 10.75 -23.63 1.24
CA LYS A 78 11.56 -23.39 2.42
C LYS A 78 10.90 -22.32 3.32
N PHE A 79 10.26 -22.76 4.39
CA PHE A 79 9.64 -21.86 5.38
C PHE A 79 10.61 -21.38 6.47
N GLN A 80 11.80 -21.97 6.56
CA GLN A 80 12.80 -21.55 7.53
C GLN A 80 13.54 -20.33 6.99
N GLY A 81 13.31 -19.19 7.63
CA GLY A 81 14.02 -17.94 7.37
C GLY A 81 15.00 -17.60 8.49
N ASN A 82 15.89 -16.65 8.23
CA ASN A 82 16.70 -16.03 9.27
C ASN A 82 16.07 -14.67 9.65
N PRO A 83 15.50 -14.54 10.85
CA PRO A 83 14.86 -13.28 11.29
C PRO A 83 15.88 -12.11 11.38
N ASP A 84 17.16 -12.40 11.60
CA ASP A 84 18.22 -11.37 11.66
C ASP A 84 18.42 -10.66 10.31
N LEU A 85 17.95 -11.26 9.22
CA LEU A 85 17.96 -10.66 7.88
C LEU A 85 16.74 -9.79 7.59
N ILE A 86 15.79 -9.67 8.52
CA ILE A 86 14.57 -8.88 8.36
C ILE A 86 14.75 -7.56 9.10
N GLN A 87 14.80 -6.47 8.37
CA GLN A 87 14.72 -5.12 8.92
C GLN A 87 13.30 -4.60 8.78
N ILE A 88 12.70 -4.26 9.91
CA ILE A 88 11.39 -3.61 9.91
C ILE A 88 11.55 -2.14 9.55
N ILE A 89 10.70 -1.65 8.66
CA ILE A 89 10.57 -0.24 8.26
C ILE A 89 9.13 0.21 8.53
N GLY A 90 8.93 1.50 8.78
CA GLY A 90 7.60 2.04 9.12
C GLY A 90 7.60 3.56 9.07
N GLU A 91 7.38 4.20 10.21
CA GLU A 91 7.19 5.65 10.34
C GLU A 91 8.33 6.49 9.74
N ASP A 92 9.55 6.00 9.78
CA ASP A 92 10.72 6.63 9.17
C ASP A 92 10.56 6.77 7.66
N ILE A 93 10.08 5.71 7.00
CA ILE A 93 9.80 5.72 5.56
C ILE A 93 8.52 6.50 5.25
N ASP A 94 7.46 6.34 6.04
CA ASP A 94 6.22 7.10 5.90
C ASP A 94 6.51 8.59 5.81
N LYS A 95 7.33 9.11 6.74
CA LYS A 95 7.67 10.53 6.79
C LYS A 95 8.39 10.99 5.53
N ILE A 96 9.42 10.28 5.12
CA ILE A 96 10.20 10.63 3.92
C ILE A 96 9.33 10.56 2.66
N TYR A 97 8.47 9.54 2.59
CA TYR A 97 7.52 9.38 1.48
C TYR A 97 6.53 10.54 1.42
N LEU A 98 5.91 10.91 2.55
CA LEU A 98 4.96 12.02 2.61
C LEU A 98 5.63 13.38 2.28
N ASP A 99 6.85 13.60 2.76
CA ASP A 99 7.64 14.80 2.42
C ASP A 99 7.89 14.86 0.90
N MET A 100 8.23 13.74 0.28
CA MET A 100 8.40 13.64 -1.18
C MET A 100 7.08 13.90 -1.92
N VAL A 101 5.98 13.28 -1.50
CA VAL A 101 4.66 13.48 -2.12
C VAL A 101 4.23 14.95 -2.04
N LYS A 102 4.55 15.64 -0.96
CA LYS A 102 4.26 17.06 -0.82
C LYS A 102 4.98 17.92 -1.88
N THR A 103 6.17 17.52 -2.32
CA THR A 103 6.93 18.30 -3.34
C THR A 103 6.27 18.30 -4.73
N VAL A 104 5.38 17.36 -5.01
CA VAL A 104 4.65 17.30 -6.29
C VAL A 104 3.34 18.09 -6.28
N SER A 105 3.05 18.84 -5.22
CA SER A 105 1.91 19.75 -5.16
C SER A 105 2.07 20.86 -6.19
N ILE A 106 1.10 20.97 -7.12
CA ILE A 106 1.16 21.91 -8.23
C ILE A 106 0.82 23.35 -7.77
N ASP A 107 -0.18 23.50 -6.90
CA ASP A 107 -0.65 24.80 -6.40
C ASP A 107 -0.92 24.73 -4.88
N PRO A 108 0.12 24.90 -4.07
CA PRO A 108 -0.05 24.98 -2.60
C PRO A 108 -0.91 26.17 -2.14
N GLU A 109 -0.94 27.26 -2.93
CA GLU A 109 -1.75 28.43 -2.59
C GLU A 109 -3.25 28.16 -2.77
N ALA A 110 -3.63 27.34 -3.76
CA ALA A 110 -5.01 26.90 -3.91
C ALA A 110 -5.47 26.12 -2.67
N ILE A 111 -4.61 25.24 -2.13
CA ILE A 111 -4.92 24.52 -0.90
C ILE A 111 -5.07 25.48 0.27
N ALA A 112 -4.17 26.46 0.41
CA ALA A 112 -4.25 27.45 1.47
C ALA A 112 -5.54 28.29 1.40
N ARG A 113 -6.01 28.64 0.19
CA ARG A 113 -7.29 29.35 -0.02
C ARG A 113 -8.52 28.51 0.34
N HIS A 114 -8.41 27.18 0.32
CA HIS A 114 -9.50 26.24 0.55
C HIS A 114 -9.23 25.30 1.74
N LYS A 115 -8.39 25.73 2.70
CA LYS A 115 -8.00 24.91 3.86
C LYS A 115 -9.17 24.48 4.74
N ASP A 116 -10.25 25.25 4.74
CA ASP A 116 -11.49 25.01 5.48
C ASP A 116 -12.49 24.10 4.75
N MET A 117 -12.13 23.63 3.54
CA MET A 117 -12.97 22.70 2.78
C MET A 117 -13.24 21.43 3.60
N LYS A 118 -14.50 21.03 3.68
CA LYS A 118 -14.90 19.78 4.34
C LYS A 118 -14.58 18.59 3.44
N ILE A 119 -13.72 17.70 3.92
CA ILE A 119 -13.33 16.48 3.23
C ILE A 119 -13.78 15.30 4.08
N VAL A 120 -14.59 14.41 3.52
CA VAL A 120 -14.89 13.11 4.12
C VAL A 120 -14.03 12.07 3.44
N TYR A 121 -13.31 11.30 4.23
CA TYR A 121 -12.40 10.27 3.76
C TYR A 121 -12.74 8.91 4.34
N THR A 122 -12.75 7.90 3.50
CA THR A 122 -12.78 6.50 3.93
C THR A 122 -11.77 5.68 3.13
N PRO A 123 -10.99 4.80 3.79
CA PRO A 123 -10.15 3.82 3.14
C PRO A 123 -10.90 2.53 2.78
N ILE A 124 -12.18 2.40 3.15
CA ILE A 124 -12.96 1.16 3.04
C ILE A 124 -12.15 -0.04 3.58
N HIS A 125 -11.70 0.04 4.83
CA HIS A 125 -10.82 -0.95 5.50
C HIS A 125 -9.44 -1.15 4.85
N GLY A 126 -9.06 -0.33 3.86
CA GLY A 126 -7.85 -0.50 3.06
C GLY A 126 -6.62 0.25 3.58
N THR A 127 -5.56 0.17 2.80
CA THR A 127 -4.20 0.61 3.15
C THR A 127 -4.04 2.13 3.28
N GLY A 128 -4.96 2.92 2.73
CA GLY A 128 -4.89 4.39 2.78
C GLY A 128 -5.11 4.99 4.17
N MET A 129 -5.59 4.22 5.14
CA MET A 129 -5.93 4.72 6.49
C MET A 129 -4.75 5.36 7.21
N MET A 130 -3.55 4.88 7.01
CA MET A 130 -2.35 5.37 7.69
C MET A 130 -1.84 6.70 7.12
N LEU A 131 -1.85 6.85 5.82
CA LEU A 131 -1.14 7.94 5.14
C LEU A 131 -2.05 9.05 4.63
N ILE A 132 -3.25 8.74 4.13
CA ILE A 132 -4.08 9.75 3.46
C ILE A 132 -4.56 10.85 4.41
N PRO A 133 -5.08 10.56 5.62
CA PRO A 133 -5.44 11.63 6.56
C PRO A 133 -4.24 12.48 6.98
N ARG A 134 -3.07 11.85 7.13
CA ARG A 134 -1.81 12.55 7.45
C ARG A 134 -1.38 13.47 6.31
N ALA A 135 -1.44 12.99 5.07
CA ALA A 135 -1.12 13.77 3.89
C ALA A 135 -2.04 15.00 3.77
N LEU A 136 -3.35 14.81 3.89
CA LEU A 136 -4.33 15.91 3.82
C LEU A 136 -4.06 16.98 4.89
N LYS A 137 -3.80 16.55 6.11
CA LYS A 137 -3.43 17.47 7.21
C LYS A 137 -2.10 18.17 6.94
N MET A 138 -1.10 17.47 6.43
CA MET A 138 0.21 18.03 6.10
C MET A 138 0.14 19.07 4.98
N TRP A 139 -0.80 18.92 4.06
CA TRP A 139 -1.08 19.92 3.03
C TRP A 139 -1.82 21.16 3.56
N GLY A 140 -2.45 21.06 4.74
CA GLY A 140 -3.08 22.18 5.40
C GLY A 140 -4.61 22.15 5.40
N PHE A 141 -5.24 21.06 5.02
CA PHE A 141 -6.69 20.91 5.17
C PHE A 141 -7.05 20.75 6.65
N GLU A 142 -7.96 21.58 7.13
CA GLU A 142 -8.34 21.65 8.55
C GLU A 142 -9.54 20.75 8.89
N ASN A 143 -10.43 20.54 7.94
CA ASN A 143 -11.70 19.83 8.13
C ASN A 143 -11.71 18.47 7.41
N VAL A 144 -10.89 17.54 7.90
CA VAL A 144 -10.83 16.17 7.40
C VAL A 144 -11.58 15.26 8.37
N PHE A 145 -12.67 14.68 7.91
CA PHE A 145 -13.52 13.74 8.64
C PHE A 145 -13.30 12.34 8.08
N THR A 146 -13.25 11.35 8.95
CA THR A 146 -13.12 9.95 8.55
C THR A 146 -14.37 9.17 8.92
N VAL A 147 -14.64 8.08 8.22
CA VAL A 147 -15.69 7.11 8.58
C VAL A 147 -15.08 6.10 9.57
N PRO A 148 -15.38 6.22 10.88
CA PRO A 148 -14.66 5.46 11.93
C PRO A 148 -14.75 3.96 11.73
N GLU A 149 -15.91 3.45 11.31
CA GLU A 149 -16.18 2.03 11.11
C GLU A 149 -15.32 1.44 10.00
N GLN A 150 -14.95 2.25 9.01
CA GLN A 150 -14.13 1.86 7.86
C GLN A 150 -12.63 2.17 8.07
N MET A 151 -12.28 2.86 9.16
CA MET A 151 -10.88 3.08 9.56
C MET A 151 -10.28 1.91 10.34
N ILE A 152 -10.92 0.76 10.30
CA ILE A 152 -10.49 -0.47 10.96
C ILE A 152 -9.98 -1.43 9.88
N LYS A 153 -8.79 -2.00 10.09
CA LYS A 153 -8.25 -3.05 9.21
C LYS A 153 -9.04 -4.33 9.38
N ASP A 154 -9.82 -4.70 8.40
CA ASP A 154 -10.56 -5.97 8.40
C ASP A 154 -10.69 -6.52 6.98
N GLY A 155 -10.03 -7.65 6.73
CA GLY A 155 -10.08 -8.34 5.43
C GLY A 155 -11.45 -8.97 5.11
N ASN A 156 -12.40 -8.95 6.04
CA ASN A 156 -13.77 -9.37 5.76
C ASN A 156 -14.64 -8.24 5.21
N PHE A 157 -14.16 -6.98 5.29
CA PHE A 157 -14.89 -5.80 4.79
C PHE A 157 -16.31 -5.69 5.33
N PRO A 158 -16.53 -5.68 6.67
CA PRO A 158 -17.85 -5.89 7.28
C PRO A 158 -18.87 -4.80 6.98
N THR A 159 -18.46 -3.65 6.46
CA THR A 159 -19.34 -2.51 6.17
C THR A 159 -19.73 -2.38 4.71
N VAL A 160 -19.22 -3.26 3.85
CA VAL A 160 -19.45 -3.22 2.39
C VAL A 160 -19.61 -4.61 1.81
N ILE A 161 -20.38 -4.73 0.74
CA ILE A 161 -20.50 -5.99 -0.02
C ILE A 161 -19.23 -6.25 -0.83
N SER A 162 -18.67 -5.18 -1.41
CA SER A 162 -17.42 -5.22 -2.17
C SER A 162 -16.60 -3.97 -1.87
N PRO A 163 -15.28 -4.11 -1.61
CA PRO A 163 -14.42 -2.97 -1.28
C PRO A 163 -14.05 -2.09 -2.50
N ASN A 164 -14.80 -2.19 -3.58
CA ASN A 164 -14.56 -1.37 -4.77
C ASN A 164 -15.20 0.01 -4.63
N PRO A 165 -14.43 1.11 -4.62
CA PRO A 165 -14.96 2.48 -4.47
C PRO A 165 -15.79 2.95 -5.66
N GLU A 166 -15.80 2.25 -6.80
CA GLU A 166 -16.70 2.51 -7.92
C GLU A 166 -18.15 2.11 -7.61
N ASN A 167 -18.35 1.24 -6.62
CA ASN A 167 -19.69 0.86 -6.17
C ASN A 167 -20.23 1.93 -5.22
N ALA A 168 -21.35 2.54 -5.55
CA ALA A 168 -21.98 3.57 -4.72
C ALA A 168 -22.27 3.10 -3.29
N GLU A 169 -22.54 1.81 -3.10
CA GLU A 169 -22.75 1.18 -1.79
C GLU A 169 -21.50 1.30 -0.90
N ALA A 170 -20.30 1.11 -1.46
CA ALA A 170 -19.04 1.16 -0.71
C ALA A 170 -18.76 2.55 -0.10
N LEU A 171 -19.27 3.62 -0.73
CA LEU A 171 -19.12 4.99 -0.28
C LEU A 171 -20.34 5.53 0.50
N SER A 172 -21.40 4.73 0.67
CA SER A 172 -22.66 5.19 1.27
C SER A 172 -22.48 5.78 2.67
N MET A 173 -21.61 5.22 3.50
CA MET A 173 -21.30 5.74 4.85
C MET A 173 -20.56 7.08 4.83
N ALA A 174 -19.86 7.39 3.76
CA ALA A 174 -19.13 8.65 3.61
C ALA A 174 -20.02 9.78 3.06
N VAL A 175 -21.13 9.43 2.41
CA VAL A 175 -22.08 10.38 1.77
C VAL A 175 -23.22 10.77 2.72
N ASN A 176 -23.64 9.88 3.62
CA ASN A 176 -24.72 10.08 4.59
C ASN A 176 -24.20 10.62 5.92
#